data_a31b067f19bf7ca6c605afec117e3d72
#
_entry.id   a31b067f19bf7ca6c605afec117e3d72
#
_cell.length_a   1.000
_cell.length_b   1.000
_cell.length_c   1.000
_cell.angle_alpha   90.00
_cell.angle_beta   90.00
_cell.angle_gamma   90.00
#
_symmetry.space_group_name_H-M   'P 1'
#
loop_
_entity.id
_entity.type
_entity.pdbx_description
1 polymer ?
#
loop_
_entity_poly.entity_id
_entity_poly.type
_entity_poly.pdbx_seq_one_letter_code
_entity_poly.pdbx_strand_id
1 'polypeptide(L)'
;MRGIRFLLVGGIAAFALSTPALAQQYPSKPITVIVPFAAGGPTDVVARLVGERMGRALGQTLIVENIGGAGGTLGMTRAVQAAPDGYTIAIGNMGTQSAAPSLYPNLRYDPAKSFAQVGIVNYTPQAVVSKKALPTTNLKDFIAYVKSKGTGVSYGHAGVGSISHVAGLVFNAQFGLTPNLIPYRGTGPVLQDMVAGNIDYTVDQSLNVIPQIKAGTIKSYAVAAPERLSSIPDVPTTKEAGVDFIFSAWNAMVAPKDTPKDIVEKLVAALNTALDDPAVKARYAELGSSAPQGADRGPAGLQKLVDSEVARITPVIKAAGVKVE
;
A
#
# COMPACT_ATOMS: atom_id res chain seq x y z
N MET A 1 -61.86 -74.51 -5.33
CA MET A 1 -61.29 -73.85 -6.53
C MET A 1 -60.70 -72.52 -6.00
N ARG A 2 -59.37 -72.44 -5.97
CA ARG A 2 -58.64 -71.31 -5.33
C ARG A 2 -58.19 -70.35 -6.44
N GLY A 3 -58.67 -69.06 -6.35
CA GLY A 3 -58.24 -68.02 -7.26
C GLY A 3 -57.02 -67.22 -6.70
N ILE A 4 -55.96 -67.26 -7.52
CA ILE A 4 -54.72 -66.54 -7.22
C ILE A 4 -54.89 -65.07 -7.69
N ARG A 5 -54.76 -64.10 -6.78
CA ARG A 5 -54.70 -62.67 -7.08
C ARG A 5 -53.24 -62.25 -7.25
N PHE A 6 -52.86 -61.83 -8.46
CA PHE A 6 -51.58 -61.18 -8.74
C PHE A 6 -51.65 -59.70 -8.33
N LEU A 7 -50.79 -59.30 -7.39
CA LEU A 7 -50.52 -57.87 -7.06
C LEU A 7 -49.39 -57.37 -7.94
N LEU A 8 -49.70 -56.47 -8.87
CA LEU A 8 -48.69 -55.72 -9.59
C LEU A 8 -48.21 -54.56 -8.69
N VAL A 9 -46.95 -54.61 -8.21
CA VAL A 9 -46.27 -53.52 -7.55
C VAL A 9 -45.60 -52.66 -8.62
N GLY A 10 -46.21 -51.51 -8.93
CA GLY A 10 -45.63 -50.50 -9.81
C GLY A 10 -44.53 -49.71 -9.10
N GLY A 11 -43.28 -49.94 -9.46
CA GLY A 11 -42.15 -49.17 -8.97
C GLY A 11 -42.09 -47.79 -9.66
N ILE A 12 -42.40 -46.74 -8.93
CA ILE A 12 -42.18 -45.36 -9.39
C ILE A 12 -40.68 -45.05 -9.19
N ALA A 13 -39.92 -45.07 -10.27
CA ALA A 13 -38.52 -44.59 -10.31
C ALA A 13 -38.55 -43.04 -10.24
N ALA A 14 -38.26 -42.49 -9.07
CA ALA A 14 -38.05 -41.04 -8.90
C ALA A 14 -36.71 -40.67 -9.58
N PHE A 15 -36.76 -40.14 -10.79
CA PHE A 15 -35.65 -39.47 -11.42
C PHE A 15 -35.41 -38.17 -10.65
N ALA A 16 -34.39 -38.12 -9.75
CA ALA A 16 -33.88 -36.94 -9.16
C ALA A 16 -33.25 -36.07 -10.23
N LEU A 17 -33.99 -35.06 -10.70
CA LEU A 17 -33.46 -33.98 -11.53
C LEU A 17 -32.42 -33.21 -10.71
N SER A 18 -31.14 -33.62 -10.81
CA SER A 18 -30.02 -32.82 -10.35
C SER A 18 -29.97 -31.55 -11.22
N THR A 19 -30.63 -30.50 -10.77
CA THR A 19 -30.40 -29.17 -11.34
C THR A 19 -28.92 -28.85 -11.17
N PRO A 20 -28.16 -28.51 -12.25
CA PRO A 20 -26.79 -28.03 -12.09
C PRO A 20 -26.88 -26.79 -11.22
N ALA A 21 -26.23 -26.82 -10.06
CA ALA A 21 -26.01 -25.63 -9.26
C ALA A 21 -25.21 -24.67 -10.15
N LEU A 22 -25.87 -23.66 -10.70
CA LEU A 22 -25.20 -22.57 -11.39
C LEU A 22 -24.21 -22.00 -10.38
N ALA A 23 -22.92 -22.33 -10.57
CA ALA A 23 -21.85 -21.77 -9.76
C ALA A 23 -22.03 -20.25 -9.76
N GLN A 24 -22.30 -19.68 -8.59
CA GLN A 24 -22.59 -18.25 -8.47
C GLN A 24 -21.39 -17.47 -9.02
N GLN A 25 -21.62 -16.72 -10.10
CA GLN A 25 -20.55 -16.05 -10.84
C GLN A 25 -19.85 -15.04 -9.92
N TYR A 26 -18.57 -15.26 -9.63
CA TYR A 26 -17.75 -14.31 -8.88
C TYR A 26 -17.47 -13.04 -9.71
N PRO A 27 -17.56 -11.82 -9.12
CA PRO A 27 -18.15 -11.53 -7.81
C PRO A 27 -19.68 -11.34 -7.89
N SER A 28 -20.41 -11.81 -6.86
CA SER A 28 -21.87 -11.65 -6.74
C SER A 28 -22.30 -10.70 -5.60
N LYS A 29 -21.32 -10.20 -4.81
CA LYS A 29 -21.50 -9.27 -3.69
C LYS A 29 -20.30 -8.32 -3.61
N PRO A 30 -20.38 -7.22 -2.85
CA PRO A 30 -19.27 -6.29 -2.66
C PRO A 30 -18.01 -6.97 -2.13
N ILE A 31 -16.85 -6.44 -2.54
CA ILE A 31 -15.51 -6.91 -2.14
C ILE A 31 -14.93 -5.94 -1.12
N THR A 32 -14.48 -6.44 0.03
CA THR A 32 -13.76 -5.64 1.02
C THR A 32 -12.29 -5.51 0.64
N VAL A 33 -11.78 -4.28 0.63
CA VAL A 33 -10.37 -3.95 0.42
C VAL A 33 -9.77 -3.48 1.73
N ILE A 34 -8.99 -4.31 2.39
CA ILE A 34 -8.28 -3.91 3.61
C ILE A 34 -7.12 -2.99 3.24
N VAL A 35 -7.13 -1.79 3.84
CA VAL A 35 -6.03 -0.83 3.81
C VAL A 35 -5.39 -0.81 5.20
N PRO A 36 -4.12 -1.21 5.37
CA PRO A 36 -3.50 -1.40 6.68
C PRO A 36 -3.01 -0.10 7.34
N PHE A 37 -3.63 1.04 7.00
CA PHE A 37 -3.32 2.38 7.51
C PHE A 37 -4.58 3.21 7.69
N ALA A 38 -4.46 4.31 8.46
CA ALA A 38 -5.55 5.27 8.63
C ALA A 38 -5.98 5.88 7.29
N ALA A 39 -7.25 6.26 7.21
CA ALA A 39 -7.83 6.94 6.06
C ALA A 39 -7.09 8.27 5.75
N GLY A 40 -7.08 8.68 4.49
CA GLY A 40 -6.43 9.90 4.00
C GLY A 40 -4.92 9.78 3.80
N GLY A 41 -4.31 8.62 4.10
CA GLY A 41 -2.91 8.35 3.76
C GLY A 41 -2.75 7.82 2.32
N PRO A 42 -1.49 7.68 1.85
CA PRO A 42 -1.21 7.33 0.44
C PRO A 42 -1.85 6.02 0.00
N THR A 43 -1.76 4.97 0.82
CA THR A 43 -2.34 3.67 0.48
C THR A 43 -3.88 3.72 0.38
N ASP A 44 -4.54 4.53 1.23
CA ASP A 44 -5.99 4.74 1.19
C ASP A 44 -6.42 5.50 -0.08
N VAL A 45 -5.70 6.56 -0.44
CA VAL A 45 -5.95 7.33 -1.68
C VAL A 45 -5.88 6.43 -2.90
N VAL A 46 -4.84 5.60 -3.00
CA VAL A 46 -4.64 4.67 -4.11
C VAL A 46 -5.72 3.58 -4.12
N ALA A 47 -6.06 3.03 -2.95
CA ALA A 47 -7.09 2.00 -2.81
C ALA A 47 -8.46 2.48 -3.32
N ARG A 48 -8.85 3.70 -2.97
CA ARG A 48 -10.12 4.30 -3.42
C ARG A 48 -10.12 4.60 -4.91
N LEU A 49 -9.02 5.18 -5.42
CA LEU A 49 -8.88 5.53 -6.83
C LEU A 49 -8.98 4.28 -7.74
N VAL A 50 -8.18 3.26 -7.42
CA VAL A 50 -8.13 2.02 -8.21
C VAL A 50 -9.37 1.17 -7.95
N GLY A 51 -9.82 1.09 -6.70
CA GLY A 51 -10.99 0.30 -6.29
C GLY A 51 -12.28 0.73 -7.00
N GLU A 52 -12.48 2.03 -7.22
CA GLU A 52 -13.64 2.53 -7.98
C GLU A 52 -13.66 1.97 -9.41
N ARG A 53 -12.51 1.97 -10.09
CA ARG A 53 -12.40 1.48 -11.48
C ARG A 53 -12.47 -0.04 -11.55
N MET A 54 -11.83 -0.73 -10.62
CA MET A 54 -11.95 -2.18 -10.49
C MET A 54 -13.40 -2.60 -10.24
N GLY A 55 -14.12 -1.86 -9.41
CA GLY A 55 -15.53 -2.12 -9.13
C GLY A 55 -16.40 -2.06 -10.39
N ARG A 56 -16.16 -1.09 -11.25
CA ARG A 56 -16.83 -0.99 -12.57
C ARG A 56 -16.50 -2.20 -13.45
N ALA A 57 -15.24 -2.62 -13.49
CA ALA A 57 -14.79 -3.76 -14.28
C ALA A 57 -15.36 -5.09 -13.79
N LEU A 58 -15.53 -5.24 -12.46
CA LEU A 58 -16.06 -6.43 -11.81
C LEU A 58 -17.59 -6.45 -11.67
N GLY A 59 -18.26 -5.32 -11.92
CA GLY A 59 -19.71 -5.20 -11.70
C GLY A 59 -20.13 -5.22 -10.23
N GLN A 60 -19.18 -4.99 -9.28
CA GLN A 60 -19.44 -5.00 -7.84
C GLN A 60 -18.64 -3.88 -7.14
N THR A 61 -19.18 -3.34 -6.05
CA THR A 61 -18.50 -2.30 -5.29
C THR A 61 -17.30 -2.86 -4.52
N LEU A 62 -16.17 -2.14 -4.56
CA LEU A 62 -15.03 -2.37 -3.67
C LEU A 62 -15.15 -1.42 -2.47
N ILE A 63 -15.27 -1.98 -1.26
CA ILE A 63 -15.44 -1.24 -0.01
C ILE A 63 -14.10 -1.19 0.72
N VAL A 64 -13.55 0.01 0.91
CA VAL A 64 -12.29 0.20 1.64
C VAL A 64 -12.53 0.16 3.13
N GLU A 65 -11.81 -0.73 3.83
CA GLU A 65 -11.77 -0.86 5.28
C GLU A 65 -10.35 -0.51 5.79
N ASN A 66 -10.24 0.57 6.59
CA ASN A 66 -8.96 1.03 7.13
C ASN A 66 -8.65 0.37 8.48
N ILE A 67 -7.62 -0.49 8.53
CA ILE A 67 -7.18 -1.21 9.75
C ILE A 67 -5.72 -0.86 10.03
N GLY A 68 -5.48 0.32 10.62
CA GLY A 68 -4.14 0.80 10.93
C GLY A 68 -3.59 0.26 12.25
N GLY A 69 -2.26 0.22 12.37
CA GLY A 69 -1.52 -0.13 13.58
C GLY A 69 -0.33 -1.03 13.31
N ALA A 70 0.67 -0.97 14.19
CA ALA A 70 1.94 -1.72 14.11
C ALA A 70 2.56 -1.68 12.68
N GLY A 71 2.74 -0.49 12.12
CA GLY A 71 3.30 -0.30 10.78
C GLY A 71 2.49 -0.94 9.65
N GLY A 72 1.22 -1.25 9.87
CA GLY A 72 0.32 -1.92 8.93
C GLY A 72 0.19 -3.43 9.13
N THR A 73 0.98 -4.04 10.00
CA THR A 73 0.96 -5.49 10.20
C THR A 73 -0.36 -6.01 10.76
N LEU A 74 -1.12 -5.19 11.52
CA LEU A 74 -2.45 -5.57 12.01
C LEU A 74 -3.44 -5.76 10.86
N GLY A 75 -3.52 -4.82 9.93
CA GLY A 75 -4.39 -4.93 8.75
C GLY A 75 -4.01 -6.11 7.86
N MET A 76 -2.71 -6.34 7.61
CA MET A 76 -2.26 -7.49 6.82
C MET A 76 -2.52 -8.82 7.53
N THR A 77 -2.41 -8.88 8.86
CA THR A 77 -2.80 -10.07 9.64
C THR A 77 -4.30 -10.35 9.49
N ARG A 78 -5.14 -9.31 9.50
CA ARG A 78 -6.57 -9.46 9.26
C ARG A 78 -6.86 -9.98 7.84
N ALA A 79 -6.10 -9.50 6.85
CA ALA A 79 -6.23 -9.94 5.46
C ALA A 79 -5.87 -11.43 5.29
N VAL A 80 -4.76 -11.87 5.86
CA VAL A 80 -4.31 -13.28 5.73
C VAL A 80 -5.25 -14.27 6.41
N GLN A 81 -6.01 -13.82 7.43
CA GLN A 81 -6.99 -14.63 8.16
C GLN A 81 -8.38 -14.65 7.51
N ALA A 82 -8.58 -13.88 6.45
CA ALA A 82 -9.87 -13.84 5.75
C ALA A 82 -10.08 -15.12 4.93
N ALA A 83 -11.35 -15.42 4.62
CA ALA A 83 -11.68 -16.52 3.74
C ALA A 83 -11.04 -16.33 2.35
N PRO A 84 -10.47 -17.39 1.74
CA PRO A 84 -9.83 -17.30 0.44
C PRO A 84 -10.85 -17.38 -0.71
N ASP A 85 -11.94 -16.62 -0.61
CA ASP A 85 -13.06 -16.59 -1.55
C ASP A 85 -13.05 -15.37 -2.48
N GLY A 86 -12.03 -14.51 -2.37
CA GLY A 86 -11.87 -13.31 -3.16
C GLY A 86 -12.69 -12.11 -2.69
N TYR A 87 -13.56 -12.24 -1.68
CA TYR A 87 -14.38 -11.13 -1.17
C TYR A 87 -13.69 -10.28 -0.10
N THR A 88 -12.50 -10.70 0.34
CA THR A 88 -11.59 -9.87 1.13
C THR A 88 -10.22 -9.89 0.46
N ILE A 89 -9.77 -8.71 0.02
CA ILE A 89 -8.44 -8.49 -0.53
C ILE A 89 -7.74 -7.39 0.27
N ALA A 90 -6.46 -7.16 0.06
CA ALA A 90 -5.74 -6.10 0.74
C ALA A 90 -4.84 -5.31 -0.21
N ILE A 91 -4.61 -4.04 0.11
CA ILE A 91 -3.54 -3.25 -0.49
C ILE A 91 -2.46 -3.04 0.55
N GLY A 92 -1.43 -3.87 0.49
CA GLY A 92 -0.18 -3.69 1.22
C GLY A 92 0.77 -2.72 0.51
N ASN A 93 1.96 -2.54 1.08
CA ASN A 93 2.98 -1.69 0.49
C ASN A 93 4.39 -2.18 0.85
N MET A 94 5.43 -1.51 0.41
CA MET A 94 6.83 -1.82 0.69
C MET A 94 7.08 -2.05 2.20
N GLY A 95 6.45 -1.28 3.10
CA GLY A 95 6.58 -1.45 4.54
C GLY A 95 6.06 -2.81 5.00
N THR A 96 4.82 -3.14 4.67
CA THR A 96 4.16 -4.39 5.08
C THR A 96 4.69 -5.62 4.35
N GLN A 97 5.15 -5.47 3.11
CA GLN A 97 5.56 -6.59 2.25
C GLN A 97 7.08 -6.82 2.23
N SER A 98 7.91 -5.85 2.68
CA SER A 98 9.36 -6.00 2.63
C SER A 98 10.06 -5.66 3.94
N ALA A 99 9.64 -4.62 4.66
CA ALA A 99 10.28 -4.19 5.89
C ALA A 99 9.80 -5.00 7.12
N ALA A 100 8.52 -5.32 7.18
CA ALA A 100 7.91 -5.99 8.34
C ALA A 100 8.59 -7.31 8.73
N PRO A 101 9.02 -8.20 7.82
CA PRO A 101 9.73 -9.44 8.20
C PRO A 101 11.01 -9.22 8.98
N SER A 102 11.70 -8.09 8.75
CA SER A 102 12.96 -7.76 9.43
C SER A 102 12.77 -7.05 10.76
N LEU A 103 11.56 -6.56 11.03
CA LEU A 103 11.26 -5.73 12.22
C LEU A 103 10.42 -6.46 13.26
N TYR A 104 9.49 -7.30 12.82
CA TYR A 104 8.52 -7.96 13.69
C TYR A 104 8.86 -9.44 13.87
N PRO A 105 9.49 -9.86 14.97
CA PRO A 105 9.90 -11.26 15.18
C PRO A 105 8.70 -12.23 15.21
N ASN A 106 7.54 -11.74 15.64
CA ASN A 106 6.29 -12.51 15.73
C ASN A 106 5.29 -12.12 14.62
N LEU A 107 5.78 -11.79 13.42
CA LEU A 107 4.94 -11.46 12.29
C LEU A 107 4.03 -12.65 11.92
N ARG A 108 2.72 -12.40 11.82
CA ARG A 108 1.72 -13.45 11.60
C ARG A 108 1.46 -13.76 10.13
N TYR A 109 2.29 -13.28 9.23
CA TYR A 109 2.25 -13.57 7.80
C TYR A 109 3.65 -13.51 7.20
N ASP A 110 3.83 -14.24 6.11
CA ASP A 110 5.00 -14.17 5.24
C ASP A 110 4.56 -13.48 3.93
N PRO A 111 5.11 -12.31 3.58
CA PRO A 111 4.69 -11.57 2.39
C PRO A 111 4.76 -12.38 1.08
N ALA A 112 5.74 -13.26 0.96
CA ALA A 112 5.93 -14.07 -0.24
C ALA A 112 5.05 -15.32 -0.29
N LYS A 113 4.57 -15.83 0.89
CA LYS A 113 3.93 -17.15 0.98
C LYS A 113 2.50 -17.14 1.50
N SER A 114 2.11 -16.09 2.23
CA SER A 114 0.79 -16.02 2.89
C SER A 114 -0.29 -15.40 2.01
N PHE A 115 0.07 -14.91 0.82
CA PHE A 115 -0.84 -14.25 -0.09
C PHE A 115 -0.77 -14.81 -1.51
N ALA A 116 -1.90 -14.80 -2.19
CA ALA A 116 -1.95 -14.83 -3.64
C ALA A 116 -1.69 -13.42 -4.16
N GLN A 117 -0.62 -13.25 -4.92
CA GLN A 117 -0.24 -11.96 -5.49
C GLN A 117 -1.23 -11.57 -6.60
N VAL A 118 -1.74 -10.34 -6.57
CA VAL A 118 -2.60 -9.80 -7.64
C VAL A 118 -1.79 -8.87 -8.54
N GLY A 119 -1.11 -7.88 -7.98
CA GLY A 119 -0.22 -7.03 -8.76
C GLY A 119 0.21 -5.77 -8.03
N ILE A 120 1.22 -5.11 -8.59
CA ILE A 120 1.67 -3.79 -8.16
C ILE A 120 0.58 -2.78 -8.57
N VAL A 121 0.22 -1.88 -7.67
CA VAL A 121 -0.81 -0.88 -7.90
C VAL A 121 -0.20 0.43 -8.38
N ASN A 122 0.90 0.88 -7.76
CA ASN A 122 1.61 2.07 -8.18
C ASN A 122 3.04 2.12 -7.63
N TYR A 123 3.84 2.97 -8.24
CA TYR A 123 5.10 3.47 -7.71
C TYR A 123 4.97 4.95 -7.36
N THR A 124 5.64 5.38 -6.28
CA THR A 124 5.56 6.77 -5.80
C THR A 124 6.89 7.20 -5.18
N PRO A 125 7.56 8.24 -5.69
CA PRO A 125 8.76 8.78 -5.05
C PRO A 125 8.41 9.44 -3.72
N GLN A 126 9.40 9.54 -2.85
CA GLN A 126 9.27 10.27 -1.59
C GLN A 126 9.57 11.75 -1.81
N ALA A 127 9.02 12.59 -0.94
CA ALA A 127 9.36 14.00 -0.82
C ALA A 127 9.78 14.32 0.61
N VAL A 128 10.79 15.15 0.77
CA VAL A 128 11.22 15.71 2.06
C VAL A 128 10.41 16.97 2.32
N VAL A 129 9.56 16.93 3.33
CA VAL A 129 8.62 18.02 3.64
C VAL A 129 8.64 18.37 5.12
N SER A 130 8.33 19.62 5.45
CA SER A 130 8.23 20.10 6.82
C SER A 130 7.02 21.02 7.05
N LYS A 131 6.74 21.29 8.33
CA LYS A 131 5.82 22.38 8.69
C LYS A 131 6.28 23.70 8.09
N LYS A 132 5.33 24.58 7.76
CA LYS A 132 5.59 25.84 7.09
C LYS A 132 6.51 26.78 7.90
N ALA A 133 6.40 26.74 9.23
CA ALA A 133 7.13 27.60 10.14
C ALA A 133 8.61 27.22 10.36
N LEU A 134 9.10 26.08 9.82
CA LEU A 134 10.50 25.70 10.01
C LEU A 134 11.44 26.75 9.37
N PRO A 135 12.49 27.26 10.07
CA PRO A 135 13.30 28.37 9.59
C PRO A 135 14.40 27.93 8.59
N THR A 136 14.00 27.21 7.54
CA THR A 136 14.91 26.66 6.51
C THR A 136 14.30 26.89 5.13
N THR A 137 15.13 27.13 4.11
CA THR A 137 14.69 27.51 2.76
C THR A 137 15.01 26.47 1.69
N ASN A 138 16.01 25.63 1.91
CA ASN A 138 16.44 24.59 0.98
C ASN A 138 16.84 23.31 1.72
N LEU A 139 17.09 22.23 0.98
CA LEU A 139 17.38 20.91 1.56
C LEU A 139 18.67 20.89 2.40
N LYS A 140 19.71 21.61 1.99
CA LYS A 140 20.99 21.66 2.73
C LYS A 140 20.83 22.35 4.07
N ASP A 141 20.14 23.50 4.08
CA ASP A 141 19.83 24.24 5.32
C ASP A 141 18.94 23.39 6.24
N PHE A 142 17.96 22.68 5.67
CA PHE A 142 17.09 21.76 6.41
C PHE A 142 17.89 20.67 7.10
N ILE A 143 18.78 19.97 6.37
CA ILE A 143 19.65 18.92 6.93
C ILE A 143 20.53 19.48 8.04
N ALA A 144 21.17 20.64 7.83
CA ALA A 144 21.99 21.31 8.83
C ALA A 144 21.19 21.67 10.09
N TYR A 145 19.98 22.20 9.90
CA TYR A 145 19.08 22.55 10.99
C TYR A 145 18.69 21.34 11.82
N VAL A 146 18.19 20.27 11.20
CA VAL A 146 17.81 19.04 11.91
C VAL A 146 19.00 18.44 12.63
N LYS A 147 20.17 18.41 12.00
CA LYS A 147 21.42 17.94 12.61
C LYS A 147 21.80 18.73 13.86
N SER A 148 21.64 20.07 13.82
CA SER A 148 21.99 20.94 14.95
C SER A 148 21.02 20.81 16.13
N LYS A 149 19.76 20.47 15.88
CA LYS A 149 18.70 20.35 16.90
C LYS A 149 18.53 18.94 17.46
N GLY A 150 18.95 17.90 16.72
CA GLY A 150 18.85 16.52 17.15
C GLY A 150 17.43 16.15 17.57
N THR A 151 17.27 15.58 18.76
CA THR A 151 15.96 15.19 19.33
C THR A 151 15.01 16.35 19.61
N GLY A 152 15.45 17.60 19.49
CA GLY A 152 14.58 18.80 19.55
C GLY A 152 13.72 19.00 18.29
N VAL A 153 13.90 18.16 17.26
CA VAL A 153 13.07 18.15 16.04
C VAL A 153 12.30 16.85 15.99
N SER A 154 10.99 16.92 15.72
CA SER A 154 10.10 15.76 15.61
C SER A 154 9.96 15.28 14.15
N TYR A 155 10.07 13.95 13.97
CA TYR A 155 9.82 13.25 12.71
C TYR A 155 8.57 12.40 12.82
N GLY A 156 7.53 12.72 12.07
CA GLY A 156 6.30 11.93 12.03
C GLY A 156 6.35 10.78 11.03
N HIS A 157 5.86 9.60 11.41
CA HIS A 157 5.78 8.44 10.54
C HIS A 157 4.55 7.56 10.83
N ALA A 158 4.16 6.70 9.88
CA ALA A 158 2.94 5.87 9.93
C ALA A 158 3.06 4.59 10.80
N GLY A 159 3.95 4.59 11.77
CA GLY A 159 4.28 3.44 12.62
C GLY A 159 5.57 2.74 12.18
N VAL A 160 6.18 2.01 13.10
CA VAL A 160 7.45 1.30 12.86
C VAL A 160 7.28 0.32 11.71
N GLY A 161 8.22 0.30 10.75
CA GLY A 161 8.17 -0.54 9.55
C GLY A 161 7.32 -0.01 8.41
N SER A 162 6.56 1.08 8.59
CA SER A 162 5.87 1.74 7.49
C SER A 162 6.85 2.36 6.47
N ILE A 163 6.35 2.68 5.26
CA ILE A 163 7.18 3.33 4.23
C ILE A 163 7.84 4.61 4.76
N SER A 164 7.07 5.50 5.39
CA SER A 164 7.60 6.75 5.93
C SER A 164 8.62 6.53 7.06
N HIS A 165 8.47 5.46 7.86
CA HIS A 165 9.48 5.10 8.84
C HIS A 165 10.79 4.66 8.17
N VAL A 166 10.72 3.71 7.22
CA VAL A 166 11.90 3.22 6.50
C VAL A 166 12.60 4.33 5.71
N ALA A 167 11.83 5.15 4.98
CA ALA A 167 12.37 6.29 4.25
C ALA A 167 13.07 7.28 5.18
N GLY A 168 12.46 7.56 6.35
CA GLY A 168 13.05 8.39 7.38
C GLY A 168 14.34 7.79 7.96
N LEU A 169 14.37 6.49 8.24
CA LEU A 169 15.56 5.81 8.74
C LEU A 169 16.73 5.94 7.75
N VAL A 170 16.46 5.64 6.45
CA VAL A 170 17.49 5.76 5.40
C VAL A 170 17.98 7.19 5.26
N PHE A 171 17.06 8.16 5.18
CA PHE A 171 17.39 9.57 5.07
C PHE A 171 18.17 10.06 6.29
N ASN A 172 17.67 9.80 7.48
CA ASN A 172 18.31 10.26 8.72
C ASN A 172 19.70 9.64 8.92
N ALA A 173 19.85 8.35 8.65
CA ALA A 173 21.14 7.66 8.75
C ALA A 173 22.16 8.23 7.75
N GLN A 174 21.75 8.49 6.50
CA GLN A 174 22.64 9.02 5.47
C GLN A 174 23.25 10.38 5.85
N PHE A 175 22.50 11.22 6.58
CA PHE A 175 22.94 12.57 6.95
C PHE A 175 23.31 12.71 8.43
N GLY A 176 23.28 11.61 9.20
CA GLY A 176 23.58 11.61 10.64
C GLY A 176 22.60 12.46 11.45
N LEU A 177 21.30 12.35 11.11
CA LEU A 177 20.21 13.05 11.81
C LEU A 177 19.62 12.15 12.91
N THR A 178 19.30 12.75 14.05
CA THR A 178 18.76 12.04 15.23
C THR A 178 17.49 12.72 15.74
N PRO A 179 16.43 12.85 14.93
CA PRO A 179 15.18 13.45 15.38
C PRO A 179 14.44 12.57 16.38
N ASN A 180 13.48 13.16 17.10
CA ASN A 180 12.53 12.41 17.89
C ASN A 180 11.47 11.77 16.96
N LEU A 181 11.40 10.45 16.92
CA LEU A 181 10.48 9.69 16.04
C LEU A 181 9.10 9.58 16.67
N ILE A 182 8.06 10.10 16.01
CA ILE A 182 6.68 10.10 16.50
C ILE A 182 5.81 9.18 15.63
N PRO A 183 5.39 8.01 16.15
CA PRO A 183 4.57 7.06 15.41
C PRO A 183 3.09 7.43 15.38
N TYR A 184 2.49 7.29 14.20
CA TYR A 184 1.04 7.42 13.95
C TYR A 184 0.50 6.13 13.34
N ARG A 185 -0.84 6.03 13.21
CA ARG A 185 -1.49 4.89 12.52
C ARG A 185 -1.53 5.04 10.98
N GLY A 186 -0.92 6.09 10.43
CA GLY A 186 -0.86 6.44 9.01
C GLY A 186 -0.30 7.83 8.81
N THR A 187 0.13 8.21 7.61
CA THR A 187 0.70 9.54 7.33
C THR A 187 -0.35 10.63 7.10
N GLY A 188 -1.62 10.30 6.90
CA GLY A 188 -2.70 11.29 6.90
C GLY A 188 -2.72 12.11 8.20
N PRO A 189 -2.83 11.48 9.39
CA PRO A 189 -2.71 12.18 10.68
C PRO A 189 -1.36 12.90 10.88
N VAL A 190 -0.23 12.36 10.38
CA VAL A 190 1.07 13.06 10.42
C VAL A 190 1.00 14.41 9.72
N LEU A 191 0.40 14.44 8.51
CA LEU A 191 0.27 15.69 7.75
C LEU A 191 -0.66 16.70 8.44
N GLN A 192 -1.74 16.23 9.06
CA GLN A 192 -2.63 17.11 9.84
C GLN A 192 -1.86 17.78 10.98
N ASP A 193 -1.10 17.02 11.75
CA ASP A 193 -0.28 17.53 12.85
C ASP A 193 0.89 18.39 12.36
N MET A 194 1.47 18.10 11.19
CA MET A 194 2.50 18.94 10.59
C MET A 194 1.93 20.29 10.13
N VAL A 195 0.76 20.32 9.53
CA VAL A 195 0.06 21.57 9.17
C VAL A 195 -0.30 22.37 10.42
N ALA A 196 -0.71 21.70 11.50
CA ALA A 196 -0.98 22.33 12.81
C ALA A 196 0.30 22.79 13.54
N GLY A 197 1.49 22.39 13.08
CA GLY A 197 2.78 22.76 13.67
C GLY A 197 3.30 21.83 14.77
N ASN A 198 2.59 20.71 15.04
CA ASN A 198 2.94 19.75 16.10
C ASN A 198 4.05 18.78 15.68
N ILE A 199 4.20 18.50 14.38
CA ILE A 199 5.27 17.70 13.78
C ILE A 199 6.15 18.60 12.92
N ASP A 200 7.47 18.46 13.02
CA ASP A 200 8.41 19.29 12.29
C ASP A 200 8.57 18.85 10.84
N TYR A 201 8.77 17.54 10.58
CA TYR A 201 8.97 17.04 9.23
C TYR A 201 8.61 15.56 9.05
N THR A 202 8.53 15.16 7.80
CA THR A 202 8.42 13.75 7.35
C THR A 202 9.09 13.57 5.99
N VAL A 203 9.44 12.32 5.68
CA VAL A 203 9.75 11.87 4.32
C VAL A 203 8.61 10.96 3.89
N ASP A 204 7.74 11.47 3.02
CA ASP A 204 6.50 10.77 2.68
C ASP A 204 6.25 10.73 1.17
N GLN A 205 5.37 9.86 0.75
CA GLN A 205 5.04 9.66 -0.65
C GLN A 205 4.49 10.95 -1.30
N SER A 206 5.00 11.29 -2.49
CA SER A 206 4.57 12.49 -3.23
C SER A 206 3.06 12.59 -3.36
N LEU A 207 2.37 11.49 -3.63
CA LEU A 207 0.92 11.45 -3.80
C LEU A 207 0.15 11.95 -2.54
N ASN A 208 0.73 11.85 -1.36
CA ASN A 208 0.13 12.30 -0.11
C ASN A 208 0.41 13.79 0.18
N VAL A 209 1.61 14.26 -0.17
CA VAL A 209 2.06 15.61 0.20
C VAL A 209 1.84 16.68 -0.88
N ILE A 210 1.70 16.30 -2.16
CA ILE A 210 1.50 17.25 -3.27
C ILE A 210 0.30 18.18 -3.05
N PRO A 211 -0.88 17.72 -2.59
CA PRO A 211 -1.99 18.63 -2.33
C PRO A 211 -1.64 19.74 -1.35
N GLN A 212 -0.92 19.43 -0.27
CA GLN A 212 -0.48 20.41 0.75
C GLN A 212 0.63 21.31 0.25
N ILE A 213 1.54 20.78 -0.60
CA ILE A 213 2.58 21.58 -1.26
C ILE A 213 1.92 22.63 -2.16
N LYS A 214 0.97 22.22 -3.01
CA LYS A 214 0.22 23.12 -3.90
C LYS A 214 -0.61 24.16 -3.13
N ALA A 215 -1.20 23.76 -2.00
CA ALA A 215 -1.93 24.66 -1.11
C ALA A 215 -1.00 25.59 -0.29
N GLY A 216 0.32 25.38 -0.32
CA GLY A 216 1.29 26.16 0.45
C GLY A 216 1.14 26.03 1.96
N THR A 217 0.54 24.95 2.45
CA THR A 217 0.32 24.68 3.89
C THR A 217 1.54 24.03 4.56
N ILE A 218 2.40 23.39 3.77
CA ILE A 218 3.68 22.79 4.18
C ILE A 218 4.82 23.29 3.28
N LYS A 219 6.07 23.12 3.72
CA LYS A 219 7.27 23.31 2.89
C LYS A 219 7.69 22.00 2.25
N SER A 220 8.14 22.07 1.00
CA SER A 220 8.84 20.97 0.33
C SER A 220 10.26 21.41 0.00
N TYR A 221 11.24 20.53 0.26
CA TYR A 221 12.64 20.78 -0.01
C TYR A 221 13.14 20.08 -1.26
N ALA A 222 12.71 18.84 -1.48
CA ALA A 222 13.06 18.07 -2.67
C ALA A 222 12.19 16.83 -2.81
N VAL A 223 12.14 16.28 -4.04
CA VAL A 223 11.61 14.95 -4.34
C VAL A 223 12.75 13.95 -4.55
N ALA A 224 12.63 12.78 -3.95
CA ALA A 224 13.61 11.70 -4.04
C ALA A 224 13.42 10.86 -5.33
N ALA A 225 13.42 11.54 -6.47
CA ALA A 225 13.21 11.01 -7.81
C ALA A 225 14.37 11.38 -8.74
N PRO A 226 14.60 10.63 -9.84
CA PRO A 226 15.60 10.98 -10.83
C PRO A 226 15.30 12.29 -11.56
N GLU A 227 14.01 12.63 -11.70
CA GLU A 227 13.53 13.83 -12.38
C GLU A 227 12.48 14.56 -11.55
N ARG A 228 12.28 15.86 -11.81
CA ARG A 228 11.23 16.64 -11.17
C ARG A 228 9.86 16.10 -11.52
N LEU A 229 8.94 16.21 -10.58
CA LEU A 229 7.53 15.85 -10.82
C LEU A 229 6.83 16.99 -11.55
N SER A 230 6.22 16.70 -12.69
CA SER A 230 5.50 17.69 -13.52
C SER A 230 4.39 18.41 -12.76
N SER A 231 3.82 17.77 -11.73
CA SER A 231 2.77 18.33 -10.90
C SER A 231 3.25 19.40 -9.90
N ILE A 232 4.55 19.43 -9.57
CA ILE A 232 5.22 20.40 -8.67
C ILE A 232 6.59 20.76 -9.24
N PRO A 233 6.66 21.40 -10.43
CA PRO A 233 7.91 21.61 -11.19
C PRO A 233 8.91 22.52 -10.47
N ASP A 234 8.46 23.34 -9.53
CA ASP A 234 9.30 24.23 -8.73
C ASP A 234 10.06 23.49 -7.61
N VAL A 235 9.64 22.28 -7.24
CA VAL A 235 10.31 21.47 -6.24
C VAL A 235 11.45 20.70 -6.91
N PRO A 236 12.72 20.93 -6.50
CA PRO A 236 13.86 20.25 -7.10
C PRO A 236 13.88 18.76 -6.75
N THR A 237 14.62 17.97 -7.53
CA THR A 237 15.03 16.63 -7.09
C THR A 237 16.06 16.75 -5.97
N THR A 238 16.22 15.70 -5.17
CA THR A 238 17.28 15.63 -4.16
C THR A 238 18.67 15.82 -4.78
N LYS A 239 18.89 15.28 -5.99
CA LYS A 239 20.14 15.44 -6.73
C LYS A 239 20.40 16.90 -7.13
N GLU A 240 19.40 17.60 -7.66
CA GLU A 240 19.49 19.04 -7.97
C GLU A 240 19.74 19.88 -6.71
N ALA A 241 19.17 19.45 -5.56
CA ALA A 241 19.44 20.05 -4.26
C ALA A 241 20.82 19.69 -3.67
N GLY A 242 21.65 18.96 -4.42
CA GLY A 242 23.02 18.56 -4.05
C GLY A 242 23.08 17.41 -3.04
N VAL A 243 22.08 16.53 -3.03
CA VAL A 243 21.93 15.38 -2.15
C VAL A 243 21.62 14.14 -2.97
N ASP A 244 22.46 13.11 -2.90
CA ASP A 244 22.20 11.83 -3.58
C ASP A 244 21.32 10.95 -2.71
N PHE A 245 19.99 11.11 -2.87
CA PHE A 245 18.99 10.31 -2.19
C PHE A 245 17.83 10.04 -3.13
N ILE A 246 17.73 8.82 -3.63
CA ILE A 246 16.59 8.36 -4.43
C ILE A 246 15.83 7.29 -3.65
N PHE A 247 14.55 7.50 -3.46
CA PHE A 247 13.70 6.56 -2.74
C PHE A 247 12.29 6.55 -3.31
N SER A 248 11.90 5.42 -3.90
CA SER A 248 10.54 5.19 -4.40
C SER A 248 9.88 4.11 -3.57
N ALA A 249 8.62 4.32 -3.24
CA ALA A 249 7.76 3.34 -2.61
C ALA A 249 6.80 2.73 -3.62
N TRP A 250 6.15 1.64 -3.23
CA TRP A 250 5.14 0.96 -4.02
C TRP A 250 4.01 0.45 -3.14
N ASN A 251 2.81 0.36 -3.73
CA ASN A 251 1.67 -0.33 -3.15
C ASN A 251 1.30 -1.53 -4.03
N ALA A 252 0.79 -2.58 -3.41
CA ALA A 252 0.46 -3.82 -4.09
C ALA A 252 -0.84 -4.42 -3.57
N MET A 253 -1.60 -5.01 -4.47
CA MET A 253 -2.82 -5.72 -4.16
C MET A 253 -2.54 -7.21 -3.99
N VAL A 254 -3.09 -7.80 -2.94
CA VAL A 254 -2.95 -9.22 -2.61
C VAL A 254 -4.31 -9.77 -2.14
N ALA A 255 -4.48 -11.09 -2.28
CA ALA A 255 -5.59 -11.85 -1.72
C ALA A 255 -5.06 -12.91 -0.73
N PRO A 256 -5.89 -13.53 0.13
CA PRO A 256 -5.47 -14.68 0.92
C PRO A 256 -4.89 -15.80 0.04
N LYS A 257 -3.89 -16.53 0.55
CA LYS A 257 -3.06 -17.49 -0.21
C LYS A 257 -3.83 -18.48 -1.09
N ASP A 258 -4.85 -19.09 -0.53
CA ASP A 258 -5.59 -20.17 -1.19
C ASP A 258 -6.80 -19.68 -2.00
N THR A 259 -6.82 -18.39 -2.35
CA THR A 259 -7.85 -17.82 -3.25
C THR A 259 -7.79 -18.54 -4.61
N PRO A 260 -8.93 -19.07 -5.13
CA PRO A 260 -8.97 -19.78 -6.40
C PRO A 260 -8.32 -18.99 -7.55
N LYS A 261 -7.62 -19.71 -8.42
CA LYS A 261 -6.84 -19.09 -9.50
C LYS A 261 -7.70 -18.27 -10.46
N ASP A 262 -8.87 -18.74 -10.80
CA ASP A 262 -9.84 -18.01 -11.66
C ASP A 262 -10.32 -16.71 -11.02
N ILE A 263 -10.46 -16.66 -9.69
CA ILE A 263 -10.77 -15.44 -8.94
C ILE A 263 -9.58 -14.47 -8.97
N VAL A 264 -8.37 -14.96 -8.73
CA VAL A 264 -7.14 -14.14 -8.81
C VAL A 264 -6.99 -13.56 -10.22
N GLU A 265 -7.20 -14.35 -11.27
CA GLU A 265 -7.14 -13.89 -12.66
C GLU A 265 -8.16 -12.79 -12.95
N LYS A 266 -9.38 -12.89 -12.41
CA LYS A 266 -10.38 -11.80 -12.52
C LYS A 266 -9.95 -10.53 -11.79
N LEU A 267 -9.37 -10.65 -10.59
CA LEU A 267 -8.82 -9.52 -9.85
C LEU A 267 -7.66 -8.85 -10.59
N VAL A 268 -6.76 -9.65 -11.19
CA VAL A 268 -5.65 -9.17 -12.03
C VAL A 268 -6.17 -8.41 -13.25
N ALA A 269 -7.14 -8.99 -13.95
CA ALA A 269 -7.75 -8.34 -15.12
C ALA A 269 -8.41 -7.00 -14.75
N ALA A 270 -9.17 -6.97 -13.65
CA ALA A 270 -9.81 -5.75 -13.16
C ALA A 270 -8.79 -4.70 -12.72
N LEU A 271 -7.71 -5.10 -12.03
CA LEU A 271 -6.62 -4.20 -11.67
C LEU A 271 -5.97 -3.61 -12.92
N ASN A 272 -5.63 -4.42 -13.91
CA ASN A 272 -5.03 -3.94 -15.16
C ASN A 272 -5.95 -2.96 -15.89
N THR A 273 -7.26 -3.26 -15.97
CA THR A 273 -8.26 -2.35 -16.54
C THR A 273 -8.28 -1.01 -15.80
N ALA A 274 -8.23 -1.03 -14.46
CA ALA A 274 -8.19 0.18 -13.65
C ALA A 274 -6.88 0.98 -13.86
N LEU A 275 -5.74 0.32 -13.94
CA LEU A 275 -4.44 0.96 -14.18
C LEU A 275 -4.31 1.54 -15.60
N ASP A 276 -5.06 1.01 -16.55
CA ASP A 276 -5.11 1.53 -17.92
C ASP A 276 -6.13 2.65 -18.12
N ASP A 277 -7.04 2.86 -17.16
CA ASP A 277 -8.03 3.93 -17.19
C ASP A 277 -7.35 5.31 -17.30
N PRO A 278 -7.70 6.14 -18.30
CA PRO A 278 -7.09 7.45 -18.48
C PRO A 278 -7.22 8.38 -17.27
N ALA A 279 -8.32 8.29 -16.52
CA ALA A 279 -8.53 9.11 -15.34
C ALA A 279 -7.61 8.67 -14.17
N VAL A 280 -7.33 7.36 -14.04
CA VAL A 280 -6.35 6.85 -13.06
C VAL A 280 -4.94 7.31 -13.43
N LYS A 281 -4.55 7.19 -14.71
CA LYS A 281 -3.25 7.66 -15.21
C LYS A 281 -3.07 9.17 -15.00
N ALA A 282 -4.09 9.96 -15.33
CA ALA A 282 -4.07 11.41 -15.12
C ALA A 282 -3.95 11.76 -13.63
N ARG A 283 -4.71 11.07 -12.77
CA ARG A 283 -4.64 11.30 -11.32
C ARG A 283 -3.31 10.89 -10.72
N TYR A 284 -2.72 9.78 -11.18
CA TYR A 284 -1.36 9.40 -10.78
C TYR A 284 -0.34 10.46 -11.17
N ALA A 285 -0.35 10.93 -12.41
CA ALA A 285 0.57 11.99 -12.86
C ALA A 285 0.41 13.27 -12.03
N GLU A 286 -0.85 13.68 -11.76
CA GLU A 286 -1.16 14.84 -10.91
C GLU A 286 -0.60 14.70 -9.48
N LEU A 287 -0.57 13.48 -8.95
CA LEU A 287 -0.07 13.15 -7.62
C LEU A 287 1.41 12.70 -7.61
N GLY A 288 2.11 12.79 -8.74
CA GLY A 288 3.51 12.39 -8.86
C GLY A 288 3.73 10.88 -8.67
N SER A 289 2.75 10.07 -9.02
CA SER A 289 2.77 8.60 -8.97
C SER A 289 2.75 8.03 -10.37
N SER A 290 3.05 6.73 -10.52
CA SER A 290 3.00 6.02 -11.80
C SER A 290 2.45 4.61 -11.65
N ALA A 291 1.76 4.13 -12.68
CA ALA A 291 1.34 2.73 -12.76
C ALA A 291 2.50 1.82 -13.19
N PRO A 292 2.53 0.54 -12.75
CA PRO A 292 3.50 -0.43 -13.24
C PRO A 292 3.35 -0.65 -14.75
N GLN A 293 4.44 -0.97 -15.43
CA GLN A 293 4.49 -1.20 -16.87
C GLN A 293 5.12 -2.56 -17.20
N GLY A 294 4.78 -3.12 -18.35
CA GLY A 294 5.41 -4.32 -18.89
C GLY A 294 5.46 -5.49 -17.91
N ALA A 295 6.66 -6.00 -17.64
CA ALA A 295 6.90 -7.15 -16.78
C ALA A 295 6.59 -6.92 -15.28
N ASP A 296 6.42 -5.68 -14.85
CA ASP A 296 6.04 -5.37 -13.47
C ASP A 296 4.54 -5.61 -13.20
N ARG A 297 3.75 -5.80 -14.25
CA ARG A 297 2.31 -6.06 -14.12
C ARG A 297 2.01 -7.50 -13.70
N GLY A 298 0.97 -7.64 -12.88
CA GLY A 298 0.44 -8.94 -12.46
C GLY A 298 1.26 -9.64 -11.37
N PRO A 299 0.91 -10.91 -11.09
CA PRO A 299 1.44 -11.66 -9.95
C PRO A 299 2.95 -11.86 -9.98
N ALA A 300 3.51 -12.21 -11.15
CA ALA A 300 4.95 -12.48 -11.29
C ALA A 300 5.81 -11.24 -11.06
N GLY A 301 5.38 -10.08 -11.57
CA GLY A 301 6.05 -8.80 -11.34
C GLY A 301 6.05 -8.44 -9.85
N LEU A 302 4.90 -8.59 -9.17
CA LEU A 302 4.81 -8.33 -7.75
C LEU A 302 5.68 -9.29 -6.93
N GLN A 303 5.65 -10.60 -7.21
CA GLN A 303 6.48 -11.57 -6.48
C GLN A 303 7.95 -11.22 -6.60
N LYS A 304 8.45 -10.96 -7.82
CA LYS A 304 9.83 -10.54 -8.06
C LYS A 304 10.19 -9.26 -7.28
N LEU A 305 9.27 -8.29 -7.24
CA LEU A 305 9.48 -7.04 -6.49
C LEU A 305 9.58 -7.32 -4.99
N VAL A 306 8.67 -8.10 -4.40
CA VAL A 306 8.70 -8.46 -2.98
C VAL A 306 10.04 -9.11 -2.62
N ASP A 307 10.47 -10.11 -3.37
CA ASP A 307 11.72 -10.85 -3.11
C ASP A 307 12.95 -9.92 -3.16
N SER A 308 13.03 -9.07 -4.18
CA SER A 308 14.14 -8.12 -4.35
C SER A 308 14.15 -7.04 -3.26
N GLU A 309 12.98 -6.53 -2.87
CA GLU A 309 12.86 -5.50 -1.85
C GLU A 309 13.12 -6.01 -0.44
N VAL A 310 12.73 -7.25 -0.12
CA VAL A 310 13.12 -7.89 1.15
C VAL A 310 14.64 -7.96 1.25
N ALA A 311 15.31 -8.40 0.18
CA ALA A 311 16.77 -8.47 0.13
C ALA A 311 17.44 -7.08 0.28
N ARG A 312 16.87 -6.04 -0.35
CA ARG A 312 17.38 -4.67 -0.32
C ARG A 312 17.17 -3.99 1.04
N ILE A 313 16.00 -4.14 1.65
CA ILE A 313 15.60 -3.39 2.86
C ILE A 313 16.12 -4.04 4.14
N THR A 314 16.24 -5.36 4.20
CA THR A 314 16.71 -6.08 5.40
C THR A 314 18.06 -5.57 5.94
N PRO A 315 19.12 -5.39 5.13
CA PRO A 315 20.39 -4.85 5.61
C PRO A 315 20.25 -3.42 6.17
N VAL A 316 19.43 -2.59 5.54
CA VAL A 316 19.20 -1.19 5.97
C VAL A 316 18.55 -1.15 7.36
N ILE A 317 17.52 -1.96 7.58
CA ILE A 317 16.83 -2.04 8.87
C ILE A 317 17.77 -2.56 9.96
N LYS A 318 18.57 -3.60 9.67
CA LYS A 318 19.55 -4.15 10.60
C LYS A 318 20.61 -3.11 10.98
N ALA A 319 21.13 -2.36 10.02
CA ALA A 319 22.12 -1.30 10.25
C ALA A 319 21.56 -0.14 11.09
N ALA A 320 20.27 0.16 10.95
CA ALA A 320 19.59 1.19 11.74
C ALA A 320 19.33 0.75 13.21
N GLY A 321 19.55 -0.52 13.56
CA GLY A 321 19.40 -1.03 14.93
C GLY A 321 17.97 -1.01 15.47
N VAL A 322 16.98 -0.83 14.60
CA VAL A 322 15.56 -0.75 15.00
C VAL A 322 15.05 -2.15 15.35
N LYS A 323 14.49 -2.28 16.53
CA LYS A 323 13.78 -3.48 17.00
C LYS A 323 12.38 -3.08 17.43
N VAL A 324 11.42 -3.92 17.13
CA VAL A 324 10.06 -3.84 17.69
C VAL A 324 10.00 -4.87 18.82
N GLU A 325 9.68 -4.41 20.02
CA GLU A 325 9.47 -5.28 21.20
C GLU A 325 8.12 -6.02 21.10
#